data_dab6ed7e7a2596e25052820cac593fb0
#
_entry.id   dab6ed7e7a2596e25052820cac593fb0
#
_cell.length_a   1.000
_cell.length_b   1.000
_cell.length_c   1.000
_cell.angle_alpha   90.00
_cell.angle_beta   90.00
_cell.angle_gamma   90.00
#
_symmetry.space_group_name_H-M   'P 1'
#
loop_
_entity.id
_entity.type
_entity.pdbx_description
1 polymer ?
#
loop_
_entity_poly.entity_id
_entity_poly.type
_entity_poly.pdbx_seq_one_letter_code
_entity_poly.pdbx_strand_id
1 'polypeptide(L)'
;MKKRVLSVGQCVPDDGALLRFLSSHFDVELVRSPDKEDALKRIRTEQFDLITVNRKLDADYSDGMDVIQSIQQDPDINTTPVMLVSNYPDAQEKAVQIGAEYGFGKMEYEKPEVVERVGKFLK
;
A
#
# COMPACT_ATOMS: atom_id res chain seq x y z
N MET A 1 -2.60 15.46 13.27
CA MET A 1 -1.60 15.40 12.20
C MET A 1 -2.04 14.41 11.13
N LYS A 2 -1.78 14.73 9.89
CA LYS A 2 -2.10 13.83 8.79
C LYS A 2 -1.22 12.59 8.82
N LYS A 3 -1.83 11.44 8.62
CA LYS A 3 -1.09 10.21 8.37
C LYS A 3 -0.67 10.18 6.91
N ARG A 4 0.49 9.61 6.64
CA ARG A 4 1.02 9.58 5.27
C ARG A 4 0.98 8.16 4.72
N VAL A 5 0.39 8.02 3.54
CA VAL A 5 0.27 6.75 2.84
C VAL A 5 1.06 6.83 1.54
N LEU A 6 1.94 5.85 1.32
CA LEU A 6 2.62 5.71 0.04
C LEU A 6 1.84 4.72 -0.82
N SER A 7 1.40 5.13 -1.99
CA SER A 7 0.71 4.26 -2.94
C SER A 7 1.62 3.94 -4.10
N VAL A 8 1.99 2.68 -4.23
CA VAL A 8 2.95 2.22 -5.22
C VAL A 8 2.23 1.53 -6.38
N GLY A 9 2.39 2.06 -7.58
CA GLY A 9 2.06 1.38 -8.82
C GLY A 9 0.61 1.45 -9.27
N GLN A 10 -0.25 2.25 -8.66
CA GLN A 10 -1.61 2.40 -9.13
C GLN A 10 -1.71 3.48 -10.22
N CYS A 11 -2.66 3.32 -11.14
CA CYS A 11 -2.95 4.36 -12.13
C CYS A 11 -3.64 5.56 -11.45
N VAL A 12 -3.73 6.69 -12.17
CA VAL A 12 -4.31 7.92 -11.62
C VAL A 12 -5.75 7.72 -11.13
N PRO A 13 -6.66 7.11 -11.91
CA PRO A 13 -8.03 6.88 -11.43
C PRO A 13 -8.11 6.01 -10.18
N ASP A 14 -7.27 4.97 -10.10
CA ASP A 14 -7.28 4.07 -8.94
C ASP A 14 -6.73 4.77 -7.69
N ASP A 15 -5.70 5.59 -7.83
CA ASP A 15 -5.20 6.38 -6.71
C ASP A 15 -6.22 7.42 -6.26
N GLY A 16 -6.97 7.99 -7.21
CA GLY A 16 -8.07 8.89 -6.88
C GLY A 16 -9.14 8.21 -6.04
N ALA A 17 -9.50 6.98 -6.40
CA ALA A 17 -10.48 6.20 -5.65
C ALA A 17 -9.96 5.84 -4.26
N LEU A 18 -8.69 5.44 -4.16
CA LEU A 18 -8.08 5.14 -2.87
C LEU A 18 -8.06 6.36 -1.96
N LEU A 19 -7.67 7.51 -2.49
CA LEU A 19 -7.64 8.74 -1.71
C LEU A 19 -9.04 9.13 -1.21
N ARG A 20 -10.06 9.02 -2.06
CA ARG A 20 -11.45 9.29 -1.64
C ARG A 20 -11.88 8.37 -0.52
N PHE A 21 -11.57 7.08 -0.64
CA PHE A 21 -11.89 6.10 0.39
C PHE A 21 -11.19 6.45 1.72
N LEU A 22 -9.88 6.65 1.69
CA LEU A 22 -9.12 6.93 2.90
C LEU A 22 -9.53 8.25 3.54
N SER A 23 -9.75 9.28 2.72
CA SER A 23 -10.13 10.61 3.23
C SER A 23 -11.53 10.65 3.81
N SER A 24 -12.41 9.70 3.42
CA SER A 24 -13.75 9.59 4.02
C SER A 24 -13.70 9.12 5.46
N HIS A 25 -12.62 8.47 5.86
CA HIS A 25 -12.52 7.82 7.18
C HIS A 25 -11.36 8.34 8.03
N PHE A 26 -10.32 8.88 7.40
CA PHE A 26 -9.08 9.28 8.08
C PHE A 26 -8.53 10.59 7.53
N ASP A 27 -7.70 11.26 8.32
CA ASP A 27 -6.98 12.44 7.87
C ASP A 27 -5.64 11.98 7.29
N VAL A 28 -5.55 11.90 5.96
CA VAL A 28 -4.39 11.32 5.28
C VAL A 28 -3.87 12.21 4.16
N GLU A 29 -2.57 12.05 3.91
CA GLU A 29 -1.90 12.53 2.70
C GLU A 29 -1.46 11.32 1.91
N LEU A 30 -1.83 11.25 0.62
CA LEU A 30 -1.45 10.17 -0.27
C LEU A 30 -0.30 10.63 -1.15
N VAL A 31 0.80 9.87 -1.11
CA VAL A 31 1.96 10.10 -1.98
C VAL A 31 2.01 8.98 -3.00
N ARG A 32 2.11 9.31 -4.27
CA ARG A 32 2.13 8.33 -5.36
C ARG A 32 3.55 7.98 -5.74
N SER A 33 3.80 6.69 -5.99
CA SER A 33 5.08 6.19 -6.48
C SER A 33 4.84 5.24 -7.66
N PRO A 34 5.51 5.44 -8.81
CA PRO A 34 5.23 4.66 -10.01
C PRO A 34 5.87 3.26 -10.01
N ASP A 35 7.00 3.06 -9.35
CA ASP A 35 7.77 1.83 -9.47
C ASP A 35 8.59 1.52 -8.21
N LYS A 36 9.25 0.36 -8.23
CA LYS A 36 10.02 -0.12 -7.08
C LYS A 36 11.17 0.80 -6.72
N GLU A 37 11.91 1.27 -7.71
CA GLU A 37 13.08 2.12 -7.45
C GLU A 37 12.68 3.42 -6.76
N ASP A 38 11.65 4.09 -7.28
CA ASP A 38 11.14 5.32 -6.67
C ASP A 38 10.59 5.06 -5.28
N ALA A 39 9.84 3.95 -5.11
CA ALA A 39 9.26 3.61 -3.82
C ALA A 39 10.32 3.39 -2.75
N LEU A 40 11.36 2.60 -3.06
CA LEU A 40 12.42 2.33 -2.10
C LEU A 40 13.17 3.61 -1.71
N LYS A 41 13.40 4.48 -2.68
CA LYS A 41 14.03 5.77 -2.40
C LYS A 41 13.19 6.64 -1.48
N ARG A 42 11.87 6.71 -1.72
CA ARG A 42 10.97 7.51 -0.88
C ARG A 42 10.89 6.96 0.53
N ILE A 43 10.83 5.65 0.69
CA ILE A 43 10.74 5.03 2.02
C ILE A 43 12.02 5.32 2.83
N ARG A 44 13.17 5.41 2.18
CA ARG A 44 14.44 5.73 2.85
C ARG A 44 14.56 7.19 3.26
N THR A 45 13.90 8.09 2.54
CA THR A 45 14.07 9.54 2.74
C THR A 45 12.87 10.23 3.37
N GLU A 46 11.72 9.54 3.45
CA GLU A 46 10.48 10.09 4.00
C GLU A 46 9.85 9.09 4.95
N GLN A 47 8.99 9.58 5.83
CA GLN A 47 8.27 8.72 6.76
C GLN A 47 6.84 8.49 6.28
N PHE A 48 6.40 7.24 6.35
CA PHE A 48 5.04 6.85 6.01
C PHE A 48 4.44 6.03 7.15
N ASP A 49 3.13 6.10 7.28
CA ASP A 49 2.38 5.33 8.26
C ASP A 49 1.87 4.01 7.68
N LEU A 50 1.70 3.98 6.37
CA LEU A 50 1.24 2.80 5.64
C LEU A 50 1.76 2.87 4.20
N ILE A 51 2.16 1.71 3.68
CA ILE A 51 2.55 1.57 2.27
C ILE A 51 1.57 0.62 1.62
N THR A 52 0.95 1.03 0.51
CA THR A 52 0.12 0.14 -0.31
C THR A 52 0.84 -0.12 -1.62
N VAL A 53 0.81 -1.37 -2.09
CA VAL A 53 1.46 -1.78 -3.32
C VAL A 53 0.45 -2.48 -4.21
N ASN A 54 0.26 -1.97 -5.42
CA ASN A 54 -0.62 -2.61 -6.39
C ASN A 54 0.00 -3.95 -6.82
N ARG A 55 -0.83 -4.96 -7.01
CA ARG A 55 -0.34 -6.29 -7.38
C ARG A 55 0.48 -6.26 -8.67
N LYS A 56 0.05 -5.43 -9.62
CA LYS A 56 0.77 -5.23 -10.88
C LYS A 56 0.96 -3.74 -11.07
N LEU A 57 2.19 -3.28 -11.21
CA LEU A 57 2.48 -1.86 -11.30
C LEU A 57 2.04 -1.31 -12.66
N ASP A 58 1.34 -0.19 -12.65
CA ASP A 58 0.79 0.41 -13.87
C ASP A 58 1.89 0.87 -14.83
N ALA A 59 3.00 1.37 -14.31
CA ALA A 59 4.08 1.96 -15.11
C ALA A 59 4.80 0.95 -16.01
N ASP A 60 5.05 -0.27 -15.50
CA ASP A 60 5.90 -1.24 -16.18
C ASP A 60 5.39 -2.67 -16.12
N TYR A 61 4.19 -2.87 -15.58
CA TYR A 61 3.55 -4.18 -15.40
C TYR A 61 4.35 -5.17 -14.54
N SER A 62 5.31 -4.68 -13.77
CA SER A 62 6.07 -5.54 -12.86
C SER A 62 5.22 -5.99 -11.67
N ASP A 63 5.68 -7.03 -10.98
CA ASP A 63 4.93 -7.65 -9.89
C ASP A 63 5.13 -6.86 -8.59
N GLY A 64 4.03 -6.40 -8.00
CA GLY A 64 4.06 -5.70 -6.72
C GLY A 64 4.63 -6.54 -5.58
N MET A 65 4.57 -7.88 -5.68
CA MET A 65 5.18 -8.76 -4.68
C MET A 65 6.69 -8.53 -4.58
N ASP A 66 7.35 -8.21 -5.70
CA ASP A 66 8.77 -7.91 -5.69
C ASP A 66 9.07 -6.64 -4.89
N VAL A 67 8.19 -5.66 -4.96
CA VAL A 67 8.31 -4.43 -4.15
C VAL A 67 8.20 -4.77 -2.67
N ILE A 68 7.18 -5.54 -2.30
CA ILE A 68 6.96 -5.93 -0.91
C ILE A 68 8.16 -6.72 -0.38
N GLN A 69 8.66 -7.66 -1.16
CA GLN A 69 9.81 -8.48 -0.77
C GLN A 69 11.04 -7.62 -0.55
N SER A 70 11.30 -6.67 -1.46
CA SER A 70 12.45 -5.76 -1.33
C SER A 70 12.36 -4.91 -0.07
N ILE A 71 11.17 -4.43 0.28
CA ILE A 71 10.96 -3.66 1.50
C ILE A 71 11.22 -4.52 2.74
N GLN A 72 10.67 -5.74 2.75
CA GLN A 72 10.77 -6.62 3.91
C GLN A 72 12.19 -7.13 4.14
N GLN A 73 12.96 -7.26 3.08
CA GLN A 73 14.35 -7.73 3.18
C GLN A 73 15.33 -6.65 3.61
N ASP A 74 14.92 -5.38 3.63
CA ASP A 74 15.78 -4.27 4.00
C ASP A 74 15.52 -3.86 5.45
N PRO A 75 16.43 -4.15 6.39
CA PRO A 75 16.20 -3.84 7.81
C PRO A 75 16.09 -2.33 8.09
N ASP A 76 16.57 -1.49 7.20
CA ASP A 76 16.49 -0.04 7.38
C ASP A 76 15.09 0.51 7.10
N ILE A 77 14.26 -0.22 6.33
CA ILE A 77 12.96 0.29 5.89
C ILE A 77 11.78 -0.65 6.17
N ASN A 78 12.01 -1.81 6.77
CA ASN A 78 10.96 -2.81 6.94
C ASN A 78 10.05 -2.59 8.16
N THR A 79 10.13 -1.44 8.80
CA THR A 79 9.34 -1.15 10.00
C THR A 79 7.96 -0.57 9.68
N THR A 80 7.76 -0.03 8.48
CA THR A 80 6.47 0.53 8.08
C THR A 80 5.56 -0.59 7.57
N PRO A 81 4.28 -0.64 8.01
CA PRO A 81 3.37 -1.66 7.51
C PRO A 81 3.12 -1.51 6.02
N VAL A 82 3.08 -2.65 5.32
CA VAL A 82 2.88 -2.73 3.88
C VAL A 82 1.67 -3.60 3.60
N MET A 83 0.79 -3.16 2.71
CA MET A 83 -0.37 -3.93 2.27
C MET A 83 -0.36 -4.10 0.76
N LEU A 84 -0.74 -5.29 0.28
CA LEU A 84 -0.97 -5.52 -1.13
C LEU A 84 -2.38 -5.06 -1.50
N VAL A 85 -2.52 -4.37 -2.62
CA VAL A 85 -3.83 -4.03 -3.18
C VAL A 85 -4.19 -5.09 -4.22
N SER A 86 -5.12 -5.97 -3.89
CA SER A 86 -5.56 -7.07 -4.75
C SER A 86 -6.90 -7.60 -4.28
N ASN A 87 -7.79 -7.93 -5.22
CA ASN A 87 -9.07 -8.58 -4.93
C ASN A 87 -8.94 -10.08 -4.73
N TYR A 88 -7.76 -10.65 -4.89
CA TYR A 88 -7.54 -12.11 -4.85
C TYR A 88 -6.99 -12.55 -3.49
N PRO A 89 -7.73 -13.41 -2.75
CA PRO A 89 -7.25 -13.89 -1.46
C PRO A 89 -5.90 -14.60 -1.53
N ASP A 90 -5.66 -15.36 -2.60
CA ASP A 90 -4.38 -16.06 -2.80
C ASP A 90 -3.19 -15.09 -2.82
N ALA A 91 -3.36 -13.96 -3.50
CA ALA A 91 -2.32 -12.95 -3.56
C ALA A 91 -2.11 -12.31 -2.19
N GLN A 92 -3.18 -12.06 -1.45
CA GLN A 92 -3.10 -11.52 -0.10
C GLN A 92 -2.35 -12.47 0.84
N GLU A 93 -2.64 -13.76 0.76
CA GLU A 93 -1.95 -14.76 1.59
C GLU A 93 -0.47 -14.81 1.29
N LYS A 94 -0.08 -14.77 0.01
CA LYS A 94 1.32 -14.74 -0.37
C LYS A 94 2.04 -13.50 0.15
N ALA A 95 1.38 -12.35 0.10
CA ALA A 95 1.93 -11.11 0.63
C ALA A 95 2.18 -11.21 2.13
N VAL A 96 1.24 -11.77 2.88
CA VAL A 96 1.38 -11.97 4.32
C VAL A 96 2.55 -12.90 4.63
N GLN A 97 2.72 -13.95 3.84
CA GLN A 97 3.83 -14.90 4.04
C GLN A 97 5.21 -14.24 3.92
N ILE A 98 5.32 -13.18 3.14
CA ILE A 98 6.59 -12.45 3.01
C ILE A 98 6.66 -11.19 3.88
N GLY A 99 5.72 -11.03 4.82
CA GLY A 99 5.81 -10.01 5.84
C GLY A 99 4.84 -8.83 5.73
N ALA A 100 3.97 -8.82 4.73
CA ALA A 100 2.96 -7.76 4.61
C ALA A 100 1.81 -7.98 5.59
N GLU A 101 1.10 -6.89 5.89
CA GLU A 101 -0.20 -6.98 6.54
C GLU A 101 -1.24 -7.39 5.50
N TYR A 102 -2.29 -8.09 5.93
CA TYR A 102 -3.37 -8.44 5.01
C TYR A 102 -4.00 -7.16 4.47
N GLY A 103 -4.02 -7.00 3.16
CA GLY A 103 -4.48 -5.77 2.52
C GLY A 103 -5.95 -5.80 2.12
N PHE A 104 -6.24 -5.24 0.96
CA PHE A 104 -7.61 -5.11 0.47
C PHE A 104 -7.60 -5.02 -1.05
N GLY A 105 -8.77 -5.26 -1.65
CA GLY A 105 -8.97 -5.08 -3.07
C GLY A 105 -9.69 -3.77 -3.38
N LYS A 106 -9.57 -3.31 -4.61
CA LYS A 106 -10.21 -2.06 -5.07
C LYS A 106 -11.73 -2.13 -5.03
N MET A 107 -12.29 -3.34 -5.01
CA MET A 107 -13.74 -3.56 -4.95
C MET A 107 -14.25 -3.71 -3.52
N GLU A 108 -13.41 -3.48 -2.51
CA GLU A 108 -13.74 -3.78 -1.13
C GLU A 108 -13.86 -2.53 -0.23
N TYR A 109 -13.81 -1.33 -0.80
CA TYR A 109 -13.78 -0.10 0.00
C TYR A 109 -15.03 0.13 0.84
N GLU A 110 -16.14 -0.52 0.53
CA GLU A 110 -17.37 -0.40 1.29
C GLU A 110 -17.45 -1.37 2.48
N LYS A 111 -16.52 -2.31 2.57
CA LYS A 111 -16.53 -3.32 3.63
C LYS A 111 -16.00 -2.74 4.94
N PRO A 112 -16.77 -2.85 6.04
CA PRO A 112 -16.30 -2.33 7.34
C PRO A 112 -14.99 -2.93 7.80
N GLU A 113 -14.74 -4.21 7.50
CA GLU A 113 -13.48 -4.87 7.88
C GLU A 113 -12.26 -4.25 7.22
N VAL A 114 -12.41 -3.65 6.02
CA VAL A 114 -11.31 -2.97 5.35
C VAL A 114 -11.01 -1.64 6.07
N VAL A 115 -12.04 -0.89 6.41
CA VAL A 115 -11.88 0.36 7.19
C VAL A 115 -11.18 0.07 8.52
N GLU A 116 -11.63 -0.97 9.22
CA GLU A 116 -11.03 -1.37 10.49
C GLU A 116 -9.56 -1.77 10.31
N ARG A 117 -9.28 -2.53 9.27
CA ARG A 117 -7.93 -3.02 8.98
C ARG A 117 -6.93 -1.88 8.73
N VAL A 118 -7.28 -0.94 7.85
CA VAL A 118 -6.40 0.20 7.59
C VAL A 118 -6.39 1.17 8.76
N GLY A 119 -7.47 1.24 9.51
CA GLY A 119 -7.58 2.10 10.68
C GLY A 119 -6.57 1.79 11.78
N LYS A 120 -6.03 0.57 11.81
CA LYS A 120 -4.97 0.22 12.77
C LYS A 120 -3.75 1.11 12.60
N PHE A 121 -3.52 1.60 11.41
CA PHE A 121 -2.33 2.38 11.07
C PHE A 121 -2.61 3.86 10.80
N LEU A 122 -3.87 4.22 10.53
CA LEU A 122 -4.24 5.55 10.06
C LEU A 122 -5.09 6.37 11.05
N LYS A 123 -5.43 5.77 12.16
CA LYS A 123 -6.15 6.53 13.21
C LYS A 123 -5.21 7.40 14.01
#